data_6d9cab57d5a2476fae8b9966f33fd08d
#
_entry.id   6d9cab57d5a2476fae8b9966f33fd08d
#
_cell.length_a   1.000
_cell.length_b   1.000
_cell.length_c   1.000
_cell.angle_alpha   90.00
_cell.angle_beta   90.00
_cell.angle_gamma   90.00
#
_symmetry.space_group_name_H-M   'P 1'
#
loop_
_entity.id
_entity.type
_entity.pdbx_description
1 polymer ?
#
loop_
_entity_poly.entity_id
_entity_poly.type
_entity_poly.pdbx_seq_one_letter_code
_entity_poly.pdbx_strand_id
1 'polypeptide(L)'
;MKFTDGKFKILILSDIHNPENMPVWTEKFITYAMKNEKPDLVVLLGDNTNGRYKGVTAEKNIKSIRKIVSLLGDTPFAVVFGNHDHEGFPEMSEKEAKKLLYDWYKESESCLMGEGDYFINLKDSKGEKDIFTLWFIDSGTYAKEGGYAYVKKHQLDWFKDVNTGLPSYLFQHIIFPEIFDLMKESRIPLIGYTKGQGDRGWKFYKFKKGTLLSGEMNEGPCPPEINGGQFEVIKEKGNMVACFFGHDHTNDFVCDCQGVKLCNVPSPSFYTYGNNRGVRVVTIHEDSPYDFDTKVIHYTDVMKDKPNRLVMKWGIHKYEKKTGRKVK
;
A
#
# COMPACT_ATOMS: atom_id res chain seq x y z
N MET A 1 -19.46 -3.26 -8.42
CA MET A 1 -19.35 -1.83 -8.05
C MET A 1 -19.61 -0.98 -9.27
N LYS A 2 -20.02 0.28 -9.13
CA LYS A 2 -20.28 1.18 -10.25
C LYS A 2 -19.93 2.61 -9.90
N PHE A 3 -19.76 3.43 -10.91
CA PHE A 3 -19.59 4.88 -10.74
C PHE A 3 -20.85 5.52 -10.18
N THR A 4 -20.67 6.59 -9.39
CA THR A 4 -21.74 7.43 -8.84
C THR A 4 -21.43 8.87 -9.20
N ASP A 5 -22.38 9.55 -9.83
CA ASP A 5 -22.20 10.94 -10.31
C ASP A 5 -20.93 11.12 -11.16
N GLY A 6 -20.65 10.15 -12.05
CA GLY A 6 -19.49 10.13 -12.96
C GLY A 6 -18.14 9.94 -12.29
N LYS A 7 -18.09 9.55 -11.01
CA LYS A 7 -16.84 9.38 -10.23
C LYS A 7 -16.83 8.09 -9.45
N PHE A 8 -15.62 7.59 -9.20
CA PHE A 8 -15.36 6.49 -8.29
C PHE A 8 -14.14 6.82 -7.43
N LYS A 9 -14.32 6.91 -6.12
CA LYS A 9 -13.28 7.33 -5.19
C LYS A 9 -12.74 6.16 -4.39
N ILE A 10 -11.41 6.02 -4.39
CA ILE A 10 -10.69 4.98 -3.65
C ILE A 10 -9.85 5.63 -2.56
N LEU A 11 -9.98 5.17 -1.30
CA LEU A 11 -9.07 5.49 -0.21
C LEU A 11 -8.10 4.33 -0.03
N ILE A 12 -6.80 4.60 -0.09
CA ILE A 12 -5.76 3.59 0.04
C ILE A 12 -5.05 3.77 1.38
N LEU A 13 -5.06 2.71 2.18
CA LEU A 13 -4.36 2.59 3.46
C LEU A 13 -3.29 1.51 3.32
N SER A 14 -2.05 1.82 3.64
CA SER A 14 -0.92 0.89 3.59
C SER A 14 -0.14 0.90 4.89
N ASP A 15 0.53 -0.20 5.20
CA ASP A 15 1.49 -0.27 6.32
C ASP A 15 0.89 0.22 7.65
N ILE A 16 -0.32 -0.21 7.96
CA ILE A 16 -0.99 0.16 9.21
C ILE A 16 -0.23 -0.47 10.39
N HIS A 17 0.36 -1.67 10.19
CA HIS A 17 1.08 -2.43 11.23
C HIS A 17 0.33 -2.40 12.56
N ASN A 18 -0.99 -2.61 12.49
CA ASN A 18 -1.82 -2.43 13.66
C ASN A 18 -1.46 -3.44 14.75
N PRO A 19 -1.06 -3.01 15.94
CA PRO A 19 -0.90 -3.90 17.09
C PRO A 19 -2.26 -4.28 17.66
N GLU A 20 -2.29 -5.18 18.65
CA GLU A 20 -3.52 -5.56 19.37
C GLU A 20 -4.37 -4.34 19.80
N ASN A 21 -3.70 -3.26 20.23
CA ASN A 21 -4.34 -2.00 20.59
C ASN A 21 -3.88 -0.90 19.66
N MET A 22 -4.75 -0.47 18.78
CA MET A 22 -4.46 0.57 17.80
C MET A 22 -4.10 1.90 18.50
N PRO A 23 -3.00 2.56 18.07
CA PRO A 23 -2.68 3.90 18.59
C PRO A 23 -3.82 4.89 18.30
N VAL A 24 -4.18 5.67 19.32
CA VAL A 24 -5.31 6.61 19.25
C VAL A 24 -5.19 7.61 18.08
N TRP A 25 -3.99 8.03 17.74
CA TRP A 25 -3.78 8.95 16.61
C TRP A 25 -3.95 8.26 15.26
N THR A 26 -3.57 6.99 15.13
CA THR A 26 -3.86 6.19 13.93
C THR A 26 -5.36 6.04 13.74
N GLU A 27 -6.08 5.67 14.80
CA GLU A 27 -7.53 5.55 14.79
C GLU A 27 -8.22 6.85 14.40
N LYS A 28 -7.88 7.97 15.06
CA LYS A 28 -8.42 9.30 14.74
C LYS A 28 -8.19 9.68 13.29
N PHE A 29 -7.00 9.38 12.77
CA PHE A 29 -6.64 9.78 11.41
C PHE A 29 -7.38 8.97 10.35
N ILE A 30 -7.45 7.64 10.50
CA ILE A 30 -8.24 6.79 9.60
C ILE A 30 -9.72 7.20 9.66
N THR A 31 -10.27 7.40 10.86
CA THR A 31 -11.66 7.85 11.04
C THR A 31 -11.90 9.21 10.36
N TYR A 32 -10.94 10.14 10.47
CA TYR A 32 -11.01 11.42 9.77
C TYR A 32 -11.07 11.23 8.25
N ALA A 33 -10.16 10.42 7.69
CA ALA A 33 -10.10 10.17 6.26
C ALA A 33 -11.39 9.53 5.73
N MET A 34 -11.90 8.50 6.41
CA MET A 34 -13.18 7.85 6.07
C MET A 34 -14.35 8.85 6.06
N LYS A 35 -14.47 9.65 7.12
CA LYS A 35 -15.58 10.61 7.27
C LYS A 35 -15.55 11.72 6.22
N ASN A 36 -14.37 12.25 5.88
CA ASN A 36 -14.24 13.41 5.00
C ASN A 36 -14.16 13.04 3.53
N GLU A 37 -13.51 11.93 3.20
CA GLU A 37 -13.38 11.49 1.80
C GLU A 37 -14.60 10.70 1.32
N LYS A 38 -15.27 9.95 2.20
CA LYS A 38 -16.43 9.10 1.86
C LYS A 38 -16.15 8.25 0.63
N PRO A 39 -15.14 7.36 0.69
CA PRO A 39 -14.72 6.57 -0.45
C PRO A 39 -15.79 5.54 -0.86
N ASP A 40 -15.85 5.21 -2.14
CA ASP A 40 -16.65 4.11 -2.68
C ASP A 40 -15.98 2.76 -2.42
N LEU A 41 -14.63 2.76 -2.28
CA LEU A 41 -13.81 1.59 -1.98
C LEU A 41 -12.66 1.98 -1.07
N VAL A 42 -12.34 1.14 -0.08
CA VAL A 42 -11.08 1.20 0.65
C VAL A 42 -10.16 0.08 0.16
N VAL A 43 -8.90 0.40 -0.11
CA VAL A 43 -7.86 -0.61 -0.38
C VAL A 43 -6.92 -0.70 0.82
N LEU A 44 -6.84 -1.87 1.43
CA LEU A 44 -5.83 -2.21 2.43
C LEU A 44 -4.63 -2.81 1.69
N LEU A 45 -3.56 -2.02 1.57
CA LEU A 45 -2.45 -2.28 0.64
C LEU A 45 -1.27 -3.02 1.30
N GLY A 46 -1.55 -3.93 2.21
CA GLY A 46 -0.56 -4.79 2.86
C GLY A 46 0.03 -4.21 4.14
N ASP A 47 0.69 -5.06 4.88
CA ASP A 47 1.25 -4.81 6.22
C ASP A 47 0.21 -4.19 7.16
N ASN A 48 -0.97 -4.78 7.13
CA ASN A 48 -2.11 -4.30 7.92
C ASN A 48 -1.93 -4.63 9.40
N THR A 49 -1.34 -5.79 9.71
CA THR A 49 -1.04 -6.23 11.08
C THR A 49 0.45 -6.20 11.37
N ASN A 50 0.79 -6.16 12.66
CA ASN A 50 2.18 -6.17 13.08
C ASN A 50 2.59 -7.55 13.58
N GLY A 51 3.09 -8.39 12.68
CA GLY A 51 3.54 -9.73 12.98
C GLY A 51 4.84 -9.82 13.80
N ARG A 52 5.68 -8.79 13.80
CA ARG A 52 7.03 -8.81 14.38
C ARG A 52 7.13 -8.42 15.86
N TYR A 53 6.07 -8.04 16.52
CA TYR A 53 6.20 -7.65 17.91
C TYR A 53 6.18 -8.86 18.85
N LYS A 54 6.97 -8.76 19.92
CA LYS A 54 7.08 -9.83 20.91
C LYS A 54 5.72 -10.11 21.57
N GLY A 55 5.31 -11.38 21.54
CA GLY A 55 4.06 -11.84 22.15
C GLY A 55 2.83 -11.65 21.24
N VAL A 56 3.01 -11.47 19.94
CA VAL A 56 1.92 -11.57 18.97
C VAL A 56 1.37 -12.99 18.99
N THR A 57 0.06 -13.12 18.84
CA THR A 57 -0.68 -14.38 18.71
C THR A 57 -1.74 -14.24 17.63
N ALA A 58 -2.23 -15.39 17.12
CA ALA A 58 -3.33 -15.40 16.17
C ALA A 58 -4.55 -14.58 16.66
N GLU A 59 -4.93 -14.75 17.93
CA GLU A 59 -6.06 -14.01 18.55
C GLU A 59 -5.82 -12.48 18.51
N LYS A 60 -4.60 -12.03 18.83
CA LYS A 60 -4.26 -10.60 18.78
C LYS A 60 -4.29 -10.05 17.37
N ASN A 61 -3.84 -10.83 16.39
CA ASN A 61 -3.94 -10.43 14.99
C ASN A 61 -5.39 -10.36 14.51
N ILE A 62 -6.24 -11.31 14.89
CA ILE A 62 -7.68 -11.23 14.61
C ILE A 62 -8.28 -9.95 15.18
N LYS A 63 -8.01 -9.66 16.44
CA LYS A 63 -8.47 -8.45 17.10
C LYS A 63 -8.00 -7.18 16.38
N SER A 64 -6.75 -7.21 15.89
CA SER A 64 -6.14 -6.13 15.11
C SER A 64 -6.86 -5.92 13.78
N ILE A 65 -7.16 -6.97 13.02
CA ILE A 65 -7.91 -6.92 11.76
C ILE A 65 -9.33 -6.42 12.00
N ARG A 66 -10.04 -6.98 12.97
CA ARG A 66 -11.40 -6.55 13.33
C ARG A 66 -11.45 -5.07 13.69
N LYS A 67 -10.41 -4.57 14.38
CA LYS A 67 -10.30 -3.13 14.68
C LYS A 67 -10.16 -2.30 13.42
N ILE A 68 -9.30 -2.70 12.47
CA ILE A 68 -9.16 -2.01 11.19
C ILE A 68 -10.50 -2.00 10.45
N VAL A 69 -11.10 -3.17 10.24
CA VAL A 69 -12.37 -3.33 9.52
C VAL A 69 -13.49 -2.50 10.17
N SER A 70 -13.54 -2.45 11.51
CA SER A 70 -14.53 -1.64 12.21
C SER A 70 -14.47 -0.13 11.92
N LEU A 71 -13.30 0.38 11.51
CA LEU A 71 -13.15 1.80 11.13
C LEU A 71 -13.65 2.08 9.71
N LEU A 72 -13.80 1.05 8.88
CA LEU A 72 -14.28 1.18 7.50
C LEU A 72 -15.82 1.22 7.44
N GLY A 73 -16.51 0.77 8.49
CA GLY A 73 -17.97 0.66 8.53
C GLY A 73 -18.48 -0.28 7.43
N ASP A 74 -19.55 0.12 6.75
CA ASP A 74 -20.14 -0.64 5.64
C ASP A 74 -19.50 -0.33 4.27
N THR A 75 -18.41 0.48 4.24
CA THR A 75 -17.71 0.79 3.00
C THR A 75 -17.05 -0.47 2.45
N PRO A 76 -17.29 -0.82 1.18
CA PRO A 76 -16.60 -1.93 0.53
C PRO A 76 -15.09 -1.79 0.63
N PHE A 77 -14.40 -2.91 0.86
CA PHE A 77 -12.93 -2.88 0.91
C PHE A 77 -12.31 -4.10 0.23
N ALA A 78 -11.12 -3.89 -0.33
CA ALA A 78 -10.28 -4.90 -0.96
C ALA A 78 -8.94 -4.98 -0.20
N VAL A 79 -8.28 -6.15 -0.20
CA VAL A 79 -7.08 -6.39 0.58
C VAL A 79 -5.99 -6.96 -0.31
N VAL A 80 -4.77 -6.46 -0.15
CA VAL A 80 -3.53 -7.07 -0.63
C VAL A 80 -2.68 -7.40 0.60
N PHE A 81 -2.00 -8.53 0.59
CA PHE A 81 -1.06 -8.87 1.66
C PHE A 81 0.29 -8.17 1.48
N GLY A 82 0.87 -7.75 2.59
CA GLY A 82 2.25 -7.31 2.68
C GLY A 82 3.16 -8.43 3.19
N ASN A 83 4.44 -8.11 3.31
CA ASN A 83 5.43 -9.09 3.73
C ASN A 83 5.39 -9.41 5.23
N HIS A 84 4.72 -8.61 6.04
CA HIS A 84 4.61 -8.80 7.49
C HIS A 84 3.27 -9.42 7.95
N ASP A 85 2.24 -9.45 7.13
CA ASP A 85 0.91 -9.88 7.56
C ASP A 85 0.90 -11.33 8.08
N HIS A 86 1.68 -12.24 7.50
CA HIS A 86 1.76 -13.65 7.90
C HIS A 86 2.63 -13.92 9.15
N GLU A 87 3.51 -12.98 9.51
CA GLU A 87 4.52 -13.19 10.57
C GLU A 87 3.91 -13.33 11.98
N GLY A 88 2.65 -12.96 12.16
CA GLY A 88 1.90 -13.14 13.41
C GLY A 88 1.49 -14.58 13.70
N PHE A 89 1.89 -15.54 12.85
CA PHE A 89 1.52 -16.95 12.92
C PHE A 89 2.75 -17.85 12.84
N PRO A 90 3.63 -17.83 13.86
CA PRO A 90 4.95 -18.49 13.78
C PRO A 90 4.87 -20.01 13.63
N GLU A 91 3.75 -20.63 14.00
CA GLU A 91 3.51 -22.08 13.89
C GLU A 91 2.91 -22.49 12.53
N MET A 92 2.65 -21.53 11.63
CA MET A 92 2.02 -21.77 10.35
C MET A 92 2.99 -21.43 9.20
N SER A 93 2.83 -22.14 8.09
CA SER A 93 3.43 -21.69 6.83
C SER A 93 2.79 -20.37 6.35
N GLU A 94 3.50 -19.62 5.52
CA GLU A 94 2.97 -18.38 4.90
C GLU A 94 1.60 -18.62 4.23
N LYS A 95 1.48 -19.73 3.51
CA LYS A 95 0.23 -20.09 2.82
C LYS A 95 -0.93 -20.32 3.78
N GLU A 96 -0.70 -21.04 4.87
CA GLU A 96 -1.73 -21.32 5.90
C GLU A 96 -2.14 -20.02 6.60
N ALA A 97 -1.15 -19.19 6.97
CA ALA A 97 -1.41 -17.90 7.61
C ALA A 97 -2.22 -16.96 6.69
N LYS A 98 -1.85 -16.84 5.41
CA LYS A 98 -2.60 -16.04 4.43
C LYS A 98 -4.02 -16.56 4.21
N LYS A 99 -4.22 -17.90 4.18
CA LYS A 99 -5.55 -18.49 4.08
C LYS A 99 -6.42 -18.16 5.30
N LEU A 100 -5.85 -18.25 6.49
CA LEU A 100 -6.55 -17.90 7.73
C LEU A 100 -6.91 -16.41 7.77
N LEU A 101 -5.99 -15.53 7.35
CA LEU A 101 -6.23 -14.10 7.22
C LEU A 101 -7.34 -13.79 6.21
N TYR A 102 -7.32 -14.47 5.06
CA TYR A 102 -8.38 -14.37 4.06
C TYR A 102 -9.74 -14.70 4.67
N ASP A 103 -9.86 -15.83 5.36
CA ASP A 103 -11.11 -16.28 5.98
C ASP A 103 -11.63 -15.23 6.98
N TRP A 104 -10.76 -14.59 7.74
CA TRP A 104 -11.15 -13.54 8.69
C TRP A 104 -11.58 -12.23 8.04
N TYR A 105 -10.91 -11.81 6.96
CA TYR A 105 -11.39 -10.65 6.23
C TYR A 105 -12.77 -10.91 5.62
N LYS A 106 -13.01 -12.14 5.16
CA LYS A 106 -14.30 -12.58 4.59
C LYS A 106 -15.43 -12.74 5.62
N GLU A 107 -15.16 -12.64 6.93
CA GLU A 107 -16.22 -12.49 7.94
C GLU A 107 -17.03 -11.19 7.73
N SER A 108 -16.44 -10.18 7.08
CA SER A 108 -17.14 -8.94 6.73
C SER A 108 -17.80 -9.07 5.34
N GLU A 109 -19.10 -8.80 5.27
CA GLU A 109 -19.86 -8.79 4.01
C GLU A 109 -19.36 -7.70 3.05
N SER A 110 -18.72 -6.63 3.57
CA SER A 110 -18.12 -5.56 2.78
C SER A 110 -16.76 -5.93 2.16
N CYS A 111 -16.19 -7.11 2.48
CA CYS A 111 -14.91 -7.55 1.95
C CYS A 111 -15.04 -8.09 0.53
N LEU A 112 -14.40 -7.43 -0.42
CA LEU A 112 -14.36 -7.81 -1.83
C LEU A 112 -13.12 -8.62 -2.21
N MET A 113 -12.27 -8.97 -1.24
CA MET A 113 -11.05 -9.75 -1.48
C MET A 113 -11.35 -11.07 -2.20
N GLY A 114 -10.63 -11.35 -3.29
CA GLY A 114 -10.58 -12.64 -3.95
C GLY A 114 -9.53 -13.56 -3.32
N GLU A 115 -9.55 -14.84 -3.66
CA GLU A 115 -8.53 -15.80 -3.25
C GLU A 115 -7.30 -15.66 -4.16
N GLY A 116 -6.12 -15.41 -3.56
CA GLY A 116 -4.87 -15.16 -4.30
C GLY A 116 -4.86 -13.81 -5.01
N ASP A 117 -4.41 -13.82 -6.27
CA ASP A 117 -4.50 -12.65 -7.14
C ASP A 117 -5.92 -12.52 -7.70
N TYR A 118 -6.43 -11.31 -7.79
CA TYR A 118 -7.81 -11.08 -8.26
C TYR A 118 -7.97 -9.71 -8.91
N PHE A 119 -9.13 -9.48 -9.51
CA PHE A 119 -9.50 -8.18 -10.04
C PHE A 119 -10.98 -7.86 -9.77
N ILE A 120 -11.28 -6.57 -9.84
CA ILE A 120 -12.65 -6.04 -9.70
C ILE A 120 -12.91 -5.12 -10.88
N ASN A 121 -13.97 -5.38 -11.62
CA ASN A 121 -14.42 -4.45 -12.64
C ASN A 121 -15.38 -3.42 -12.06
N LEU A 122 -15.21 -2.18 -12.48
CA LEU A 122 -16.11 -1.08 -12.17
C LEU A 122 -17.03 -0.84 -13.37
N LYS A 123 -18.33 -0.81 -13.09
CA LYS A 123 -19.36 -0.54 -14.08
C LYS A 123 -19.61 0.96 -14.22
N ASP A 124 -20.07 1.37 -15.38
CA ASP A 124 -20.58 2.71 -15.63
C ASP A 124 -21.65 3.12 -14.60
N SER A 125 -22.03 4.39 -14.56
CA SER A 125 -23.04 4.92 -13.63
C SER A 125 -24.41 4.24 -13.77
N LYS A 126 -24.72 3.70 -14.96
CA LYS A 126 -25.94 2.92 -15.21
C LYS A 126 -25.85 1.49 -14.65
N GLY A 127 -24.65 0.96 -14.43
CA GLY A 127 -24.40 -0.40 -13.98
C GLY A 127 -24.48 -1.43 -15.11
N GLU A 128 -24.37 -1.00 -16.35
CA GLU A 128 -24.55 -1.84 -17.53
C GLU A 128 -23.23 -2.40 -18.08
N LYS A 129 -22.19 -1.56 -18.17
CA LYS A 129 -20.92 -1.89 -18.82
C LYS A 129 -19.76 -1.80 -17.85
N ASP A 130 -18.85 -2.75 -17.90
CA ASP A 130 -17.55 -2.65 -17.26
C ASP A 130 -16.70 -1.63 -18.02
N ILE A 131 -16.14 -0.64 -17.32
CA ILE A 131 -15.38 0.46 -17.95
C ILE A 131 -14.00 0.69 -17.34
N PHE A 132 -13.71 0.05 -16.21
CA PHE A 132 -12.43 0.15 -15.54
C PHE A 132 -12.11 -1.13 -14.76
N THR A 133 -10.84 -1.51 -14.64
CA THR A 133 -10.41 -2.69 -13.89
C THR A 133 -9.45 -2.31 -12.76
N LEU A 134 -9.67 -2.85 -11.58
CA LEU A 134 -8.78 -2.78 -10.42
C LEU A 134 -8.13 -4.15 -10.22
N TRP A 135 -6.80 -4.22 -10.35
CA TRP A 135 -6.01 -5.44 -10.16
C TRP A 135 -5.40 -5.48 -8.78
N PHE A 136 -5.42 -6.63 -8.15
CA PHE A 136 -4.85 -6.88 -6.83
C PHE A 136 -3.91 -8.08 -6.94
N ILE A 137 -2.60 -7.84 -6.76
CA ILE A 137 -1.55 -8.86 -6.92
C ILE A 137 -0.76 -9.00 -5.62
N ASP A 138 -0.63 -10.24 -5.14
CA ASP A 138 0.23 -10.55 -4.00
C ASP A 138 1.70 -10.53 -4.46
N SER A 139 2.45 -9.52 -4.06
CA SER A 139 3.88 -9.39 -4.39
C SER A 139 4.78 -10.38 -3.63
N GLY A 140 4.19 -11.20 -2.75
CA GLY A 140 4.91 -12.13 -1.90
C GLY A 140 5.60 -11.46 -0.71
N THR A 141 6.44 -12.20 -0.02
CA THR A 141 7.09 -11.79 1.23
C THR A 141 8.61 -11.67 1.08
N TYR A 142 9.32 -12.79 1.20
CA TYR A 142 10.78 -12.86 1.08
C TYR A 142 11.21 -13.89 0.04
N ALA A 143 12.28 -13.61 -0.67
CA ALA A 143 12.87 -14.54 -1.61
C ALA A 143 13.77 -15.56 -0.88
N LYS A 144 13.85 -16.79 -1.39
CA LYS A 144 14.73 -17.82 -0.84
C LYS A 144 16.21 -17.44 -0.97
N GLU A 145 16.53 -16.68 -2.00
CA GLU A 145 17.85 -16.15 -2.32
C GLU A 145 18.25 -14.96 -1.44
N GLY A 146 17.34 -14.46 -0.62
CA GLY A 146 17.47 -13.25 0.18
C GLY A 146 16.76 -12.05 -0.45
N GLY A 147 16.49 -11.02 0.38
CA GLY A 147 15.71 -9.86 -0.03
C GLY A 147 14.22 -10.16 -0.13
N TYR A 148 13.49 -9.29 -0.82
CA TYR A 148 12.03 -9.39 -0.98
C TYR A 148 11.64 -10.31 -2.13
N ALA A 149 10.47 -10.94 -2.00
CA ALA A 149 9.90 -11.75 -3.07
C ALA A 149 9.45 -10.87 -4.25
N TYR A 150 9.25 -11.51 -5.39
CA TYR A 150 8.77 -10.89 -6.63
C TYR A 150 7.60 -11.68 -7.18
N VAL A 151 6.76 -11.05 -7.97
CA VAL A 151 5.59 -11.67 -8.63
C VAL A 151 6.07 -12.80 -9.54
N LYS A 152 5.49 -13.98 -9.36
CA LYS A 152 5.94 -15.22 -9.99
C LYS A 152 5.37 -15.38 -11.39
N LYS A 153 6.03 -16.19 -12.20
CA LYS A 153 5.63 -16.44 -13.60
C LYS A 153 4.15 -16.84 -13.73
N HIS A 154 3.63 -17.72 -12.88
CA HIS A 154 2.24 -18.17 -12.96
C HIS A 154 1.23 -17.02 -12.68
N GLN A 155 1.58 -16.05 -11.80
CA GLN A 155 0.77 -14.85 -11.57
C GLN A 155 0.80 -13.93 -12.81
N LEU A 156 1.97 -13.81 -13.45
CA LEU A 156 2.13 -13.03 -14.68
C LEU A 156 1.39 -13.66 -15.87
N ASP A 157 1.44 -14.99 -15.97
CA ASP A 157 0.68 -15.74 -16.99
C ASP A 157 -0.83 -15.51 -16.80
N TRP A 158 -1.34 -15.66 -15.55
CA TRP A 158 -2.72 -15.35 -15.23
C TRP A 158 -3.08 -13.89 -15.57
N PHE A 159 -2.24 -12.94 -15.19
CA PHE A 159 -2.48 -11.52 -15.47
C PHE A 159 -2.51 -11.23 -16.99
N LYS A 160 -1.71 -11.94 -17.80
CA LYS A 160 -1.75 -11.85 -19.26
C LYS A 160 -3.03 -12.44 -19.83
N ASP A 161 -3.42 -13.61 -19.35
CA ASP A 161 -4.56 -14.37 -19.88
C ASP A 161 -5.89 -13.67 -19.60
N VAL A 162 -6.03 -13.05 -18.43
CA VAL A 162 -7.20 -12.24 -18.10
C VAL A 162 -7.11 -10.89 -18.80
N ASN A 163 -7.70 -10.79 -19.99
CA ASN A 163 -7.69 -9.57 -20.80
C ASN A 163 -9.02 -8.82 -20.70
N THR A 164 -9.08 -7.80 -19.85
CA THR A 164 -10.26 -6.92 -19.80
C THR A 164 -10.23 -5.85 -20.88
N GLY A 165 -9.06 -5.50 -21.43
CA GLY A 165 -8.88 -4.40 -22.39
C GLY A 165 -9.22 -3.01 -21.85
N LEU A 166 -9.61 -2.91 -20.59
CA LEU A 166 -10.07 -1.68 -19.95
C LEU A 166 -8.90 -0.92 -19.31
N PRO A 167 -8.98 0.44 -19.22
CA PRO A 167 -8.06 1.20 -18.39
C PRO A 167 -8.07 0.63 -16.99
N SER A 168 -6.89 0.62 -16.33
CA SER A 168 -6.78 -0.12 -15.08
C SER A 168 -5.80 0.48 -14.09
N TYR A 169 -6.02 0.18 -12.80
CA TYR A 169 -5.08 0.35 -11.71
C TYR A 169 -4.62 -1.00 -11.17
N LEU A 170 -3.36 -1.04 -10.71
CA LEU A 170 -2.80 -2.19 -10.03
C LEU A 170 -2.44 -1.82 -8.59
N PHE A 171 -2.81 -2.70 -7.66
CA PHE A 171 -2.50 -2.61 -6.24
C PHE A 171 -1.64 -3.80 -5.84
N GLN A 172 -0.45 -3.55 -5.34
CA GLN A 172 0.44 -4.54 -4.73
C GLN A 172 1.30 -3.88 -3.67
N HIS A 173 1.83 -4.66 -2.73
CA HIS A 173 2.53 -4.10 -1.60
C HIS A 173 3.95 -3.62 -1.95
N ILE A 174 4.76 -4.46 -2.61
CA ILE A 174 6.17 -4.17 -2.91
C ILE A 174 6.31 -3.60 -4.32
N ILE A 175 7.05 -2.49 -4.46
CA ILE A 175 7.26 -1.79 -5.73
C ILE A 175 8.16 -2.60 -6.70
N PHE A 176 8.09 -2.31 -8.00
CA PHE A 176 8.93 -2.93 -9.05
C PHE A 176 10.39 -2.44 -9.01
N PRO A 177 11.36 -3.28 -9.42
CA PRO A 177 12.77 -2.88 -9.56
C PRO A 177 12.99 -1.71 -10.52
N GLU A 178 12.12 -1.51 -11.51
CA GLU A 178 12.18 -0.44 -12.52
C GLU A 178 12.09 0.96 -11.92
N ILE A 179 11.71 1.11 -10.65
CA ILE A 179 11.78 2.39 -9.94
C ILE A 179 13.21 2.99 -9.99
N PHE A 180 14.25 2.14 -10.00
CA PHE A 180 15.63 2.60 -10.09
C PHE A 180 16.03 3.13 -11.48
N ASP A 181 15.31 2.73 -12.54
CA ASP A 181 15.52 3.29 -13.89
C ASP A 181 15.16 4.79 -13.95
N LEU A 182 14.31 5.24 -13.02
CA LEU A 182 13.92 6.63 -12.89
C LEU A 182 14.89 7.46 -12.03
N MET A 183 15.92 6.85 -11.46
CA MET A 183 16.79 7.46 -10.48
C MET A 183 18.24 7.61 -10.96
N LYS A 184 18.92 8.61 -10.40
CA LYS A 184 20.37 8.73 -10.40
C LYS A 184 20.92 8.12 -9.12
N GLU A 185 21.99 7.35 -9.23
CA GLU A 185 22.71 6.74 -8.13
C GLU A 185 23.97 7.52 -7.77
N SER A 186 24.33 7.55 -6.49
CA SER A 186 25.60 8.04 -5.96
C SER A 186 26.10 7.11 -4.85
N ARG A 187 27.42 6.98 -4.72
CA ARG A 187 28.06 6.26 -3.61
C ARG A 187 28.43 7.17 -2.45
N ILE A 188 28.25 8.49 -2.61
CA ILE A 188 28.48 9.48 -1.57
C ILE A 188 27.19 10.26 -1.32
N PRO A 189 26.98 10.75 -0.07
CA PRO A 189 25.80 11.56 0.23
C PRO A 189 25.91 12.92 -0.49
N LEU A 190 24.94 13.16 -1.38
CA LEU A 190 24.80 14.42 -2.09
C LEU A 190 23.51 15.12 -1.66
N ILE A 191 23.48 16.46 -1.78
CA ILE A 191 22.27 17.23 -1.47
C ILE A 191 21.11 16.80 -2.36
N GLY A 192 19.97 16.50 -1.72
CA GLY A 192 18.75 16.04 -2.40
C GLY A 192 18.78 14.58 -2.82
N TYR A 193 19.75 13.79 -2.33
CA TYR A 193 19.76 12.34 -2.48
C TYR A 193 19.29 11.66 -1.19
N THR A 194 18.48 10.64 -1.35
CA THR A 194 17.98 9.80 -0.25
C THR A 194 18.80 8.52 -0.17
N LYS A 195 19.15 8.12 1.06
CA LYS A 195 19.91 6.88 1.30
C LYS A 195 19.06 5.66 0.95
N GLY A 196 19.66 4.70 0.23
CA GLY A 196 19.05 3.41 -0.06
C GLY A 196 18.84 2.57 1.21
N GLN A 197 18.10 1.48 1.08
CA GLN A 197 17.78 0.55 2.16
C GLN A 197 18.30 -0.87 1.83
N GLY A 198 18.24 -1.78 2.80
CA GLY A 198 18.67 -3.16 2.64
C GLY A 198 20.09 -3.26 2.05
N ASP A 199 20.27 -4.09 1.06
CA ASP A 199 21.54 -4.30 0.36
C ASP A 199 22.01 -3.08 -0.43
N ARG A 200 21.14 -2.12 -0.65
CA ARG A 200 21.44 -0.81 -1.27
C ARG A 200 21.74 0.28 -0.24
N GLY A 201 21.84 -0.04 1.05
CA GLY A 201 22.05 0.93 2.14
C GLY A 201 23.38 1.71 2.10
N TRP A 202 24.28 1.38 1.19
CA TRP A 202 25.54 2.10 0.93
C TRP A 202 25.48 3.04 -0.28
N LYS A 203 24.33 3.09 -0.96
CA LYS A 203 24.04 3.95 -2.12
C LYS A 203 23.04 5.03 -1.75
N PHE A 204 23.02 6.10 -2.57
CA PHE A 204 22.12 7.22 -2.45
C PHE A 204 21.42 7.46 -3.78
N TYR A 205 20.15 7.82 -3.75
CA TYR A 205 19.28 7.92 -4.92
C TYR A 205 18.56 9.26 -4.99
N LYS A 206 18.34 9.74 -6.21
CA LYS A 206 17.52 10.91 -6.50
C LYS A 206 16.81 10.69 -7.82
N PHE A 207 15.55 11.08 -7.93
CA PHE A 207 14.83 11.04 -9.20
C PHE A 207 15.57 11.84 -10.30
N LYS A 208 15.59 11.30 -11.51
CA LYS A 208 16.01 12.02 -12.71
C LYS A 208 15.06 13.19 -12.95
N LYS A 209 15.54 14.25 -13.60
CA LYS A 209 14.71 15.42 -13.92
C LYS A 209 13.51 14.99 -14.80
N GLY A 210 12.31 15.36 -14.36
CA GLY A 210 11.06 15.11 -15.09
C GLY A 210 10.44 13.74 -14.87
N THR A 211 11.04 12.84 -14.07
CA THR A 211 10.41 11.54 -13.74
C THR A 211 9.52 11.61 -12.50
N LEU A 212 9.85 12.43 -11.51
CA LEU A 212 9.01 12.71 -10.36
C LEU A 212 7.94 13.72 -10.77
N LEU A 213 6.67 13.37 -10.59
CA LEU A 213 5.52 14.21 -10.90
C LEU A 213 5.00 14.96 -9.67
N SER A 214 4.95 14.30 -8.50
CA SER A 214 4.53 14.91 -7.24
C SER A 214 5.02 14.08 -6.05
N GLY A 215 4.90 14.65 -4.84
CA GLY A 215 5.28 14.01 -3.59
C GLY A 215 6.79 13.96 -3.36
N GLU A 216 7.22 13.15 -2.40
CA GLU A 216 8.60 13.09 -1.92
C GLU A 216 9.07 11.63 -1.73
N MET A 217 10.37 11.41 -1.93
CA MET A 217 11.08 10.19 -1.56
C MET A 217 11.83 10.43 -0.25
N ASN A 218 11.23 10.06 0.87
CA ASN A 218 11.80 10.25 2.20
C ASN A 218 12.67 9.09 2.67
N GLU A 219 12.55 7.93 2.00
CA GLU A 219 13.40 6.76 2.19
C GLU A 219 13.66 6.08 0.84
N GLY A 220 14.77 5.34 0.74
CA GLY A 220 15.12 4.63 -0.49
C GLY A 220 14.12 3.51 -0.76
N PRO A 221 13.64 3.35 -2.00
CA PRO A 221 12.73 2.27 -2.34
C PRO A 221 13.35 0.88 -2.10
N CYS A 222 12.52 -0.06 -1.66
CA CYS A 222 12.90 -1.44 -1.35
C CYS A 222 12.20 -2.47 -2.27
N PRO A 223 12.42 -2.44 -3.59
CA PRO A 223 11.91 -3.47 -4.48
C PRO A 223 12.64 -4.80 -4.28
N PRO A 224 12.14 -5.90 -4.86
CA PRO A 224 12.87 -7.16 -4.98
C PRO A 224 14.24 -6.97 -5.61
N GLU A 225 15.21 -7.82 -5.21
CA GLU A 225 16.52 -7.88 -5.87
C GLU A 225 16.42 -8.55 -7.25
N ILE A 226 15.51 -9.52 -7.39
CA ILE A 226 15.25 -10.23 -8.64
C ILE A 226 14.11 -9.55 -9.39
N ASN A 227 14.36 -9.14 -10.63
CA ASN A 227 13.30 -8.66 -11.52
C ASN A 227 12.59 -9.84 -12.17
N GLY A 228 11.32 -10.05 -11.83
CA GLY A 228 10.46 -11.10 -12.39
C GLY A 228 9.87 -10.76 -13.76
N GLY A 229 10.15 -9.58 -14.33
CA GLY A 229 9.60 -9.12 -15.61
C GLY A 229 8.16 -8.62 -15.54
N GLN A 230 7.67 -8.27 -14.36
CA GLN A 230 6.28 -7.84 -14.17
C GLN A 230 5.97 -6.54 -14.92
N PHE A 231 6.87 -5.56 -14.89
CA PHE A 231 6.65 -4.28 -15.54
C PHE A 231 6.56 -4.43 -17.07
N GLU A 232 7.36 -5.31 -17.67
CA GLU A 232 7.28 -5.61 -19.10
C GLU A 232 5.89 -6.15 -19.49
N VAL A 233 5.35 -7.07 -18.67
CA VAL A 233 4.00 -7.61 -18.88
C VAL A 233 2.93 -6.52 -18.80
N ILE A 234 3.05 -5.60 -17.83
CA ILE A 234 2.16 -4.44 -17.70
C ILE A 234 2.24 -3.56 -18.95
N LYS A 235 3.43 -3.32 -19.46
CA LYS A 235 3.67 -2.54 -20.68
C LYS A 235 3.06 -3.21 -21.92
N GLU A 236 3.23 -4.52 -22.05
CA GLU A 236 2.65 -5.28 -23.16
C GLU A 236 1.11 -5.17 -23.21
N LYS A 237 0.43 -5.14 -22.04
CA LYS A 237 -1.03 -4.94 -21.97
C LYS A 237 -1.46 -3.54 -22.42
N GLY A 238 -0.66 -2.51 -22.15
CA GLY A 238 -0.84 -1.16 -22.67
C GLY A 238 -2.03 -0.35 -22.10
N ASN A 239 -2.77 -0.87 -21.12
CA ASN A 239 -3.96 -0.24 -20.54
C ASN A 239 -3.81 0.11 -19.06
N MET A 240 -2.61 -0.05 -18.48
CA MET A 240 -2.31 0.32 -17.09
C MET A 240 -2.09 1.82 -16.97
N VAL A 241 -2.93 2.49 -16.19
CA VAL A 241 -2.83 3.93 -15.90
C VAL A 241 -1.88 4.17 -14.73
N ALA A 242 -2.07 3.43 -13.63
CA ALA A 242 -1.25 3.58 -12.43
C ALA A 242 -1.10 2.28 -11.64
N CYS A 243 0.02 2.18 -10.90
CA CYS A 243 0.30 1.13 -9.94
C CYS A 243 0.56 1.75 -8.56
N PHE A 244 -0.03 1.18 -7.51
CA PHE A 244 0.05 1.66 -6.14
C PHE A 244 0.80 0.67 -5.26
N PHE A 245 1.71 1.21 -4.43
CA PHE A 245 2.62 0.43 -3.58
C PHE A 245 2.65 0.98 -2.16
N GLY A 246 2.80 0.08 -1.19
CA GLY A 246 3.13 0.39 0.20
C GLY A 246 4.60 0.16 0.49
N HIS A 247 4.89 -0.58 1.59
CA HIS A 247 6.18 -1.09 2.00
C HIS A 247 7.18 -0.02 2.46
N ASP A 248 7.35 1.05 1.70
CA ASP A 248 8.18 2.20 2.05
C ASP A 248 7.31 3.23 2.77
N HIS A 249 7.32 3.21 4.11
CA HIS A 249 6.32 3.86 4.97
C HIS A 249 6.24 5.37 4.84
N THR A 250 7.34 6.00 4.40
CA THR A 250 7.46 7.47 4.42
C THR A 250 7.41 8.10 3.03
N ASN A 251 7.37 7.29 1.99
CA ASN A 251 7.29 7.74 0.61
C ASN A 251 5.85 8.06 0.22
N ASP A 252 5.66 9.15 -0.52
CA ASP A 252 4.37 9.55 -1.06
C ASP A 252 4.46 10.01 -2.53
N PHE A 253 5.55 9.68 -3.17
CA PHE A 253 5.82 10.11 -4.54
C PHE A 253 4.81 9.52 -5.56
N VAL A 254 4.66 10.26 -6.65
CA VAL A 254 4.14 9.80 -7.92
C VAL A 254 5.20 10.05 -8.97
N CYS A 255 5.61 9.03 -9.70
CA CYS A 255 6.56 9.16 -10.79
C CYS A 255 6.02 8.52 -12.07
N ASP A 256 6.54 8.95 -13.21
CA ASP A 256 6.21 8.40 -14.51
C ASP A 256 7.27 7.38 -14.94
N CYS A 257 6.85 6.16 -15.15
CA CYS A 257 7.66 5.10 -15.73
C CYS A 257 7.07 4.69 -17.08
N GLN A 258 7.60 5.27 -18.15
CA GLN A 258 7.21 4.94 -19.52
C GLN A 258 5.69 5.05 -19.77
N GLY A 259 5.03 6.07 -19.19
CA GLY A 259 3.59 6.31 -19.32
C GLY A 259 2.74 5.69 -18.21
N VAL A 260 3.26 4.75 -17.42
CA VAL A 260 2.58 4.19 -16.25
C VAL A 260 2.98 4.98 -15.00
N LYS A 261 2.00 5.40 -14.19
CA LYS A 261 2.27 6.12 -12.93
C LYS A 261 2.60 5.11 -11.83
N LEU A 262 3.77 5.25 -11.19
CA LEU A 262 4.14 4.49 -10.01
C LEU A 262 3.92 5.37 -8.77
N CYS A 263 3.12 4.91 -7.83
CA CYS A 263 2.60 5.71 -6.72
C CYS A 263 2.88 5.01 -5.40
N ASN A 264 3.70 5.61 -4.53
CA ASN A 264 3.85 5.13 -3.16
C ASN A 264 2.74 5.70 -2.26
N VAL A 265 2.28 4.87 -1.33
CA VAL A 265 1.24 5.20 -0.35
C VAL A 265 1.89 5.26 1.03
N PRO A 266 1.94 6.42 1.68
CA PRO A 266 2.55 6.54 3.00
C PRO A 266 1.71 5.86 4.07
N SER A 267 2.38 5.38 5.13
CA SER A 267 1.72 4.76 6.28
C SER A 267 0.93 5.78 7.11
N PRO A 268 -0.32 5.52 7.48
CA PRO A 268 -1.08 6.33 8.44
C PRO A 268 -0.70 6.05 9.89
N SER A 269 0.12 5.04 10.14
CA SER A 269 0.32 4.46 11.46
C SER A 269 1.31 5.22 12.33
N PHE A 270 0.91 5.44 13.58
CA PHE A 270 1.84 5.92 14.63
C PHE A 270 2.62 4.79 15.29
N TYR A 271 2.38 3.55 14.91
CA TYR A 271 3.15 2.40 15.40
C TYR A 271 4.43 2.15 14.60
N THR A 272 4.52 2.66 13.37
CA THR A 272 5.70 2.58 12.52
C THR A 272 6.65 3.77 12.72
N TYR A 273 7.78 3.77 12.00
CA TYR A 273 8.71 4.89 11.95
C TYR A 273 8.26 5.97 10.95
N GLY A 274 8.95 7.11 10.95
CA GLY A 274 8.81 8.19 9.98
C GLY A 274 7.98 9.36 10.49
N ASN A 275 7.98 10.44 9.72
CA ASN A 275 7.25 11.68 10.00
C ASN A 275 6.07 11.89 9.04
N ASN A 276 6.17 11.30 7.84
CA ASN A 276 5.27 11.55 6.72
C ASN A 276 4.09 10.56 6.77
N ARG A 277 3.24 10.70 7.79
CA ARG A 277 2.06 9.85 7.92
C ARG A 277 0.93 10.37 7.04
N GLY A 278 0.40 9.48 6.21
CA GLY A 278 -0.62 9.88 5.26
C GLY A 278 -1.49 8.72 4.79
N VAL A 279 -2.49 9.08 4.02
CA VAL A 279 -3.34 8.18 3.25
C VAL A 279 -3.45 8.72 1.84
N ARG A 280 -3.58 7.85 0.84
CA ARG A 280 -3.76 8.28 -0.54
C ARG A 280 -5.21 8.15 -0.96
N VAL A 281 -5.70 9.16 -1.66
CA VAL A 281 -7.02 9.16 -2.30
C VAL A 281 -6.84 9.22 -3.80
N VAL A 282 -7.60 8.42 -4.51
CA VAL A 282 -7.62 8.39 -5.99
C VAL A 282 -9.06 8.54 -6.44
N THR A 283 -9.28 9.38 -7.45
CA THR A 283 -10.58 9.56 -8.09
C THR A 283 -10.49 9.13 -9.54
N ILE A 284 -11.33 8.19 -9.95
CA ILE A 284 -11.49 7.80 -11.35
C ILE A 284 -12.69 8.56 -11.89
N HIS A 285 -12.55 9.17 -13.07
CA HIS A 285 -13.61 9.89 -13.75
C HIS A 285 -14.16 9.00 -14.88
N GLU A 286 -15.49 8.85 -14.93
CA GLU A 286 -16.16 7.96 -15.88
C GLU A 286 -15.95 8.38 -17.32
N ASP A 287 -15.96 9.69 -17.59
CA ASP A 287 -15.80 10.30 -18.91
C ASP A 287 -14.34 10.41 -19.37
N SER A 288 -13.39 10.25 -18.46
CA SER A 288 -11.95 10.31 -18.74
C SER A 288 -11.15 9.28 -17.92
N PRO A 289 -11.39 7.97 -18.11
CA PRO A 289 -10.85 6.91 -17.25
C PRO A 289 -9.33 6.72 -17.35
N TYR A 290 -8.67 7.35 -18.32
CA TYR A 290 -7.21 7.41 -18.43
C TYR A 290 -6.59 8.61 -17.68
N ASP A 291 -7.40 9.58 -17.24
CA ASP A 291 -6.91 10.68 -16.44
C ASP A 291 -6.59 10.20 -15.04
N PHE A 292 -5.49 10.72 -14.50
CA PHE A 292 -4.99 10.32 -13.19
C PHE A 292 -5.15 11.45 -12.17
N ASP A 293 -6.15 11.29 -11.28
CA ASP A 293 -6.43 12.23 -10.21
C ASP A 293 -6.15 11.58 -8.85
N THR A 294 -5.12 12.08 -8.14
CA THR A 294 -4.71 11.58 -6.84
C THR A 294 -4.22 12.68 -5.92
N LYS A 295 -4.46 12.49 -4.63
CA LYS A 295 -3.88 13.32 -3.56
C LYS A 295 -3.45 12.47 -2.38
N VAL A 296 -2.47 12.95 -1.62
CA VAL A 296 -2.15 12.44 -0.29
C VAL A 296 -2.71 13.39 0.75
N ILE A 297 -3.32 12.85 1.78
CA ILE A 297 -3.74 13.59 2.97
C ILE A 297 -2.74 13.26 4.06
N HIS A 298 -1.99 14.24 4.52
CA HIS A 298 -1.06 14.06 5.61
C HIS A 298 -1.71 14.36 6.96
N TYR A 299 -1.36 13.57 7.97
CA TYR A 299 -1.82 13.79 9.34
C TYR A 299 -1.56 15.21 9.82
N THR A 300 -0.39 15.75 9.51
CA THR A 300 0.04 17.10 9.92
C THR A 300 -0.81 18.22 9.36
N ASP A 301 -1.47 18.00 8.24
CA ASP A 301 -2.27 19.03 7.56
C ASP A 301 -3.69 19.12 8.11
N VAL A 302 -4.22 17.99 8.58
CA VAL A 302 -5.64 17.87 8.91
C VAL A 302 -5.92 17.71 10.41
N MET A 303 -4.96 17.21 11.19
CA MET A 303 -5.16 16.94 12.62
C MET A 303 -4.55 18.05 13.48
N LYS A 304 -5.38 18.64 14.36
CA LYS A 304 -4.94 19.67 15.32
C LYS A 304 -4.15 19.09 16.49
N ASP A 305 -4.53 17.88 16.91
CA ASP A 305 -3.91 17.14 17.99
C ASP A 305 -2.65 16.40 17.46
N LYS A 306 -1.52 17.05 17.56
CA LYS A 306 -0.24 16.53 17.04
C LYS A 306 0.59 15.93 18.18
N PRO A 307 1.01 14.66 18.07
CA PRO A 307 1.97 14.10 18.99
C PRO A 307 3.30 14.85 18.91
N ASN A 308 4.11 14.74 19.96
CA ASN A 308 5.42 15.38 19.96
C ASN A 308 6.33 14.82 18.83
N ARG A 309 7.38 15.60 18.49
CA ARG A 309 8.30 15.27 17.38
C ARG A 309 8.94 13.88 17.49
N LEU A 310 9.18 13.39 18.72
CA LEU A 310 9.79 12.07 18.92
C LEU A 310 8.81 10.96 18.56
N VAL A 311 7.54 11.08 18.97
CA VAL A 311 6.49 10.11 18.60
C VAL A 311 6.25 10.14 17.10
N MET A 312 6.22 11.34 16.48
CA MET A 312 6.09 11.46 15.03
C MET A 312 7.24 10.76 14.29
N LYS A 313 8.48 10.96 14.73
CA LYS A 313 9.67 10.42 14.06
C LYS A 313 9.90 8.94 14.30
N TRP A 314 9.69 8.47 15.53
CA TRP A 314 10.09 7.11 15.94
C TRP A 314 8.92 6.12 15.98
N GLY A 315 7.69 6.61 15.96
CA GLY A 315 6.50 5.82 16.24
C GLY A 315 6.34 5.51 17.73
N ILE A 316 5.15 5.15 18.14
CA ILE A 316 4.81 4.94 19.55
C ILE A 316 5.66 3.82 20.16
N HIS A 317 5.73 2.67 19.52
CA HIS A 317 6.48 1.52 20.03
C HIS A 317 7.96 1.83 20.26
N LYS A 318 8.62 2.47 19.28
CA LYS A 318 10.02 2.86 19.41
C LYS A 318 10.21 3.96 20.45
N TYR A 319 9.26 4.89 20.55
CA TYR A 319 9.25 5.92 21.57
C TYR A 319 9.15 5.32 22.97
N GLU A 320 8.18 4.42 23.21
CA GLU A 320 7.98 3.74 24.49
C GLU A 320 9.19 2.89 24.87
N LYS A 321 9.74 2.12 23.93
CA LYS A 321 10.96 1.32 24.14
C LYS A 321 12.16 2.19 24.51
N LYS A 322 12.31 3.35 23.88
CA LYS A 322 13.44 4.26 24.11
C LYS A 322 13.31 5.02 25.43
N THR A 323 12.11 5.45 25.79
CA THR A 323 11.89 6.36 26.93
C THR A 323 11.36 5.66 28.19
N GLY A 324 10.87 4.43 28.07
CA GLY A 324 10.15 3.73 29.14
C GLY A 324 8.77 4.34 29.46
N ARG A 325 8.34 5.36 28.72
CA ARG A 325 7.05 6.04 28.93
C ARG A 325 5.99 5.42 28.04
N LYS A 326 4.85 5.02 28.62
CA LYS A 326 3.68 4.58 27.85
C LYS A 326 2.90 5.79 27.34
N VAL A 327 2.50 5.74 26.08
CA VAL A 327 1.59 6.71 25.46
C VAL A 327 0.17 6.17 25.63
N LYS A 328 -0.64 6.87 26.41
CA LYS A 328 -2.06 6.52 26.68
C LYS A 328 -2.97 7.03 25.56
#